data_c3ffe2ad3b0b1aacc5ae46ffbf0393cd
#
_entry.id   c3ffe2ad3b0b1aacc5ae46ffbf0393cd
#
_cell.length_a   1.000
_cell.length_b   1.000
_cell.length_c   1.000
_cell.angle_alpha   90.00
_cell.angle_beta   90.00
_cell.angle_gamma   90.00
#
_symmetry.space_group_name_H-M   'P 1'
#
loop_
_entity.id
_entity.type
_entity.pdbx_description
1 polymer ?
#
loop_
_entity_poly.entity_id
_entity_poly.type
_entity_poly.pdbx_seq_one_letter_code
_entity_poly.pdbx_strand_id
1 'polypeptide(L)'
;TQTTLGELFARDSHRAQSMSIEVALGEGSLLVDFSKHNIDEQAIAHLLAIADHARVTELRNDMFNGAVVNATENQPALHTALRSPLGTSVNVHGRDVMDDVHRVRKQVCDYAESVRSGQTVGATGKKFVSVINVGIGGSDLGPILVYEALSPSYEPAVQAHFVSNIDPSDVRAVLAQCDPE
;
A
#
# COMPACT_ATOMS: atom_id res chain seq x y z
N THR A 1 -12.27 -25.06 27.50
CA THR A 1 -12.21 -23.73 28.16
C THR A 1 -11.33 -22.85 27.32
N GLN A 2 -11.84 -21.70 26.89
CA GLN A 2 -11.09 -20.78 26.05
C GLN A 2 -10.10 -20.02 26.96
N THR A 3 -8.79 -20.10 26.67
CA THR A 3 -7.76 -19.38 27.39
C THR A 3 -7.95 -17.87 27.21
N THR A 4 -7.92 -17.12 28.29
CA THR A 4 -8.05 -15.67 28.25
C THR A 4 -6.70 -15.00 28.05
N LEU A 5 -6.69 -13.76 27.55
CA LEU A 5 -5.48 -12.96 27.38
C LEU A 5 -4.74 -12.76 28.73
N GLY A 6 -5.49 -12.52 29.81
CA GLY A 6 -4.90 -12.39 31.15
C GLY A 6 -4.17 -13.65 31.61
N GLU A 7 -4.71 -14.86 31.31
CA GLU A 7 -4.03 -16.12 31.61
C GLU A 7 -2.76 -16.31 30.76
N LEU A 8 -2.74 -15.86 29.49
CA LEU A 8 -1.56 -15.91 28.64
C LEU A 8 -0.43 -15.03 29.20
N PHE A 9 -0.73 -13.82 29.66
CA PHE A 9 0.26 -12.95 30.32
C PHE A 9 0.69 -13.47 31.68
N ALA A 10 -0.21 -14.12 32.43
CA ALA A 10 0.16 -14.72 33.72
C ALA A 10 1.09 -15.93 33.58
N ARG A 11 1.00 -16.67 32.45
CA ARG A 11 1.86 -17.81 32.15
C ARG A 11 3.25 -17.41 31.65
N ASP A 12 3.35 -16.28 30.93
CA ASP A 12 4.58 -15.76 30.36
C ASP A 12 4.76 -14.28 30.68
N SER A 13 5.61 -13.98 31.64
CA SER A 13 5.95 -12.60 32.03
C SER A 13 6.73 -11.82 30.96
N HIS A 14 7.31 -12.51 29.97
CA HIS A 14 8.07 -11.93 28.87
C HIS A 14 7.25 -11.84 27.57
N ARG A 15 5.97 -12.19 27.63
CA ARG A 15 5.09 -12.26 26.47
C ARG A 15 5.11 -11.00 25.58
N ALA A 16 5.17 -9.82 26.19
CA ALA A 16 5.26 -8.57 25.43
C ALA A 16 6.53 -8.48 24.57
N GLN A 17 7.65 -9.02 25.05
CA GLN A 17 8.91 -9.03 24.33
C GLN A 17 8.97 -10.20 23.30
N SER A 18 8.57 -11.40 23.73
CA SER A 18 8.60 -12.60 22.87
C SER A 18 7.65 -12.51 21.68
N MET A 19 6.56 -11.71 21.84
CA MET A 19 5.56 -11.47 20.82
C MET A 19 5.60 -10.06 20.21
N SER A 20 6.79 -9.47 20.16
CA SER A 20 7.04 -8.21 19.46
C SER A 20 8.22 -8.36 18.51
N ILE A 21 8.13 -7.69 17.38
CA ILE A 21 9.19 -7.64 16.37
C ILE A 21 9.50 -6.18 16.10
N GLU A 22 10.77 -5.82 16.16
CA GLU A 22 11.23 -4.50 15.75
C GLU A 22 11.90 -4.59 14.37
N VAL A 23 11.39 -3.78 13.43
CA VAL A 23 11.88 -3.72 12.05
C VAL A 23 12.50 -2.36 11.81
N ALA A 24 13.79 -2.32 11.47
CA ALA A 24 14.46 -1.07 11.12
C ALA A 24 13.91 -0.49 9.82
N LEU A 25 13.57 0.80 9.82
CA LEU A 25 13.04 1.55 8.69
C LEU A 25 13.79 2.87 8.55
N GLY A 26 14.83 2.91 7.71
CA GLY A 26 15.65 4.10 7.52
C GLY A 26 16.30 4.54 8.84
N GLU A 27 16.00 5.78 9.30
CA GLU A 27 16.52 6.33 10.57
C GLU A 27 15.63 5.97 11.79
N GLY A 28 14.53 5.25 11.58
CA GLY A 28 13.61 4.84 12.64
C GLY A 28 13.40 3.33 12.68
N SER A 29 12.47 2.91 13.53
CA SER A 29 12.01 1.52 13.58
C SER A 29 10.49 1.42 13.69
N LEU A 30 9.96 0.30 13.23
CA LEU A 30 8.57 -0.09 13.39
C LEU A 30 8.50 -1.22 14.43
N LEU A 31 7.81 -0.97 15.54
CA LEU A 31 7.48 -2.02 16.50
C LEU A 31 6.14 -2.66 16.11
N VAL A 32 6.17 -3.97 15.88
CA VAL A 32 4.98 -4.80 15.66
C VAL A 32 4.73 -5.63 16.91
N ASP A 33 3.76 -5.23 17.73
CA ASP A 33 3.35 -5.92 18.95
C ASP A 33 2.07 -6.73 18.70
N PHE A 34 2.17 -8.05 18.76
CA PHE A 34 1.06 -8.98 18.66
C PHE A 34 0.79 -9.75 19.97
N SER A 35 1.38 -9.29 21.08
CA SER A 35 1.25 -9.92 22.41
C SER A 35 -0.20 -9.98 22.92
N LYS A 36 -1.06 -9.07 22.42
CA LYS A 36 -2.49 -9.01 22.78
C LYS A 36 -3.41 -9.85 21.89
N HIS A 37 -2.85 -10.60 20.93
CA HIS A 37 -3.62 -11.62 20.24
C HIS A 37 -3.84 -12.83 21.14
N ASN A 38 -5.01 -13.45 21.05
CA ASN A 38 -5.34 -14.63 21.86
C ASN A 38 -4.75 -15.92 21.25
N ILE A 39 -3.43 -15.94 21.12
CA ILE A 39 -2.61 -17.04 20.60
C ILE A 39 -1.45 -17.31 21.56
N ASP A 40 -1.03 -18.55 21.66
CA ASP A 40 0.15 -18.98 22.39
C ASP A 40 1.27 -19.45 21.44
N GLU A 41 2.42 -19.82 21.98
CA GLU A 41 3.56 -20.29 21.21
C GLU A 41 3.23 -21.54 20.38
N GLN A 42 2.37 -22.42 20.91
CA GLN A 42 1.96 -23.62 20.18
C GLN A 42 1.09 -23.27 18.96
N ALA A 43 0.19 -22.32 19.12
CA ALA A 43 -0.61 -21.80 18.00
C ALA A 43 0.27 -21.16 16.92
N ILE A 44 1.29 -20.38 17.32
CA ILE A 44 2.27 -19.81 16.39
C ILE A 44 3.02 -20.91 15.64
N ALA A 45 3.52 -21.92 16.35
CA ALA A 45 4.22 -23.06 15.73
C ALA A 45 3.34 -23.78 14.70
N HIS A 46 2.06 -24.00 15.01
CA HIS A 46 1.11 -24.60 14.08
C HIS A 46 0.84 -23.70 12.86
N LEU A 47 0.70 -22.38 13.06
CA LEU A 47 0.49 -21.44 11.96
C LEU A 47 1.71 -21.38 11.02
N LEU A 48 2.92 -21.40 11.58
CA LEU A 48 4.15 -21.47 10.79
C LEU A 48 4.25 -22.79 10.01
N ALA A 49 3.90 -23.92 10.63
CA ALA A 49 3.87 -25.21 9.95
C ALA A 49 2.84 -25.23 8.79
N ILE A 50 1.70 -24.56 8.94
CA ILE A 50 0.72 -24.37 7.84
C ILE A 50 1.34 -23.55 6.71
N ALA A 51 2.03 -22.46 7.04
CA ALA A 51 2.68 -21.61 6.04
C ALA A 51 3.79 -22.37 5.28
N ASP A 52 4.57 -23.16 5.98
CA ASP A 52 5.61 -24.02 5.37
C ASP A 52 4.99 -25.08 4.45
N HIS A 53 3.94 -25.76 4.92
CA HIS A 53 3.22 -26.75 4.12
C HIS A 53 2.58 -26.13 2.87
N ALA A 54 2.06 -24.89 2.97
CA ALA A 54 1.52 -24.13 1.87
C ALA A 54 2.61 -23.48 0.98
N ARG A 55 3.90 -23.69 1.28
CA ARG A 55 5.04 -23.17 0.50
C ARG A 55 5.01 -21.64 0.36
N VAL A 56 4.58 -20.92 1.39
CA VAL A 56 4.43 -19.45 1.35
C VAL A 56 5.74 -18.75 0.98
N THR A 57 6.88 -19.22 1.50
CA THR A 57 8.20 -18.64 1.18
C THR A 57 8.56 -18.77 -0.29
N GLU A 58 8.30 -19.93 -0.90
CA GLU A 58 8.56 -20.17 -2.32
C GLU A 58 7.63 -19.30 -3.19
N LEU A 59 6.34 -19.32 -2.92
CA LEU A 59 5.36 -18.52 -3.66
C LEU A 59 5.66 -17.02 -3.56
N ARG A 60 6.12 -16.55 -2.39
CA ARG A 60 6.59 -15.16 -2.23
C ARG A 60 7.78 -14.89 -3.15
N ASN A 61 8.77 -15.75 -3.16
CA ASN A 61 9.96 -15.57 -4.00
C ASN A 61 9.60 -15.61 -5.49
N ASP A 62 8.72 -16.52 -5.89
CA ASP A 62 8.17 -16.57 -7.26
C ASP A 62 7.49 -15.27 -7.65
N MET A 63 6.66 -14.72 -6.76
CA MET A 63 6.00 -13.42 -6.96
C MET A 63 7.01 -12.28 -7.17
N PHE A 64 8.05 -12.21 -6.33
CA PHE A 64 9.09 -11.16 -6.44
C PHE A 64 9.91 -11.30 -7.73
N ASN A 65 10.07 -12.52 -8.24
CA ASN A 65 10.81 -12.81 -9.47
C ASN A 65 9.97 -12.69 -10.75
N GLY A 66 8.69 -12.33 -10.62
CA GLY A 66 7.81 -12.13 -11.78
C GLY A 66 7.18 -13.40 -12.34
N ALA A 67 7.19 -14.51 -11.59
CA ALA A 67 6.49 -15.72 -11.97
C ALA A 67 4.97 -15.52 -12.00
N VAL A 68 4.27 -16.33 -12.79
CA VAL A 68 2.81 -16.36 -12.85
C VAL A 68 2.27 -16.98 -11.56
N VAL A 69 1.91 -16.14 -10.59
CA VAL A 69 1.34 -16.55 -9.29
C VAL A 69 -0.18 -16.37 -9.21
N ASN A 70 -0.75 -15.52 -10.08
CA ASN A 70 -2.20 -15.40 -10.22
C ASN A 70 -2.70 -16.42 -11.25
N ALA A 71 -3.02 -17.61 -10.76
CA ALA A 71 -3.42 -18.72 -11.61
C ALA A 71 -4.78 -18.50 -12.31
N THR A 72 -5.68 -17.71 -11.74
CA THR A 72 -7.01 -17.47 -12.31
C THR A 72 -6.97 -16.58 -13.55
N GLU A 73 -6.04 -15.63 -13.59
CA GLU A 73 -5.87 -14.70 -14.71
C GLU A 73 -4.63 -15.05 -15.56
N ASN A 74 -3.87 -16.05 -15.15
CA ASN A 74 -2.60 -16.44 -15.76
C ASN A 74 -1.64 -15.26 -15.89
N GLN A 75 -1.49 -14.48 -14.81
CA GLN A 75 -0.68 -13.27 -14.78
C GLN A 75 0.31 -13.27 -13.60
N PRO A 76 1.47 -12.62 -13.71
CA PRO A 76 2.31 -12.28 -12.57
C PRO A 76 1.66 -11.19 -11.72
N ALA A 77 2.07 -11.08 -10.46
CA ALA A 77 1.69 -10.00 -9.56
C ALA A 77 2.86 -9.01 -9.42
N LEU A 78 2.81 -7.92 -10.19
CA LEU A 78 3.95 -6.99 -10.34
C LEU A 78 3.91 -5.76 -9.43
N HIS A 79 3.05 -5.73 -8.43
CA HIS A 79 3.01 -4.61 -7.46
C HIS A 79 4.33 -4.44 -6.68
N THR A 80 5.11 -5.50 -6.51
CA THR A 80 6.45 -5.46 -5.93
C THR A 80 7.46 -4.80 -6.87
N ALA A 81 7.37 -5.02 -8.18
CA ALA A 81 8.21 -4.41 -9.20
C ALA A 81 8.05 -2.87 -9.20
N LEU A 82 6.83 -2.37 -9.01
CA LEU A 82 6.56 -0.92 -8.92
C LEU A 82 7.33 -0.22 -7.78
N ARG A 83 7.72 -0.97 -6.75
CA ARG A 83 8.43 -0.47 -5.54
C ARG A 83 9.91 -0.84 -5.53
N SER A 84 10.35 -1.59 -6.52
CA SER A 84 11.74 -2.04 -6.60
C SER A 84 12.69 -0.87 -6.92
N PRO A 85 13.90 -0.87 -6.34
CA PRO A 85 14.91 0.14 -6.63
C PRO A 85 15.43 0.04 -8.06
N LEU A 86 16.10 1.10 -8.50
CA LEU A 86 16.81 1.10 -9.79
C LEU A 86 17.88 -0.01 -9.82
N GLY A 87 18.00 -0.69 -10.96
CA GLY A 87 18.93 -1.81 -11.15
C GLY A 87 18.41 -3.17 -10.71
N THR A 88 17.17 -3.25 -10.15
CA THR A 88 16.49 -4.53 -9.94
C THR A 88 16.04 -5.07 -11.30
N SER A 89 16.14 -6.40 -11.48
CA SER A 89 15.60 -7.11 -12.64
C SER A 89 14.40 -7.96 -12.22
N VAL A 90 13.31 -7.87 -12.97
CA VAL A 90 12.13 -8.73 -12.80
C VAL A 90 11.75 -9.29 -14.16
N ASN A 91 11.89 -10.62 -14.30
CA ASN A 91 11.70 -11.28 -15.57
C ASN A 91 10.28 -11.86 -15.70
N VAL A 92 9.54 -11.42 -16.71
CA VAL A 92 8.21 -11.90 -17.03
C VAL A 92 8.24 -12.46 -18.45
N HIS A 93 7.97 -13.74 -18.61
CA HIS A 93 7.99 -14.44 -19.90
C HIS A 93 9.27 -14.23 -20.70
N GLY A 94 10.42 -14.21 -20.03
CA GLY A 94 11.74 -14.03 -20.68
C GLY A 94 12.12 -12.58 -20.99
N ARG A 95 11.32 -11.59 -20.58
CA ARG A 95 11.59 -10.17 -20.74
C ARG A 95 11.71 -9.48 -19.39
N ASP A 96 12.74 -8.67 -19.21
CA ASP A 96 12.83 -7.76 -18.06
C ASP A 96 11.79 -6.64 -18.22
N VAL A 97 10.93 -6.46 -17.21
CA VAL A 97 9.86 -5.46 -17.22
C VAL A 97 10.26 -4.16 -16.51
N MET A 98 11.45 -4.10 -15.90
CA MET A 98 11.83 -2.98 -15.06
C MET A 98 12.05 -1.68 -15.83
N ASP A 99 12.54 -1.74 -17.07
CA ASP A 99 12.66 -0.55 -17.92
C ASP A 99 11.29 0.11 -18.16
N ASP A 100 10.27 -0.69 -18.47
CA ASP A 100 8.90 -0.19 -18.66
C ASP A 100 8.33 0.36 -17.35
N VAL A 101 8.55 -0.33 -16.22
CA VAL A 101 8.12 0.12 -14.89
C VAL A 101 8.74 1.49 -14.55
N HIS A 102 10.04 1.64 -14.74
CA HIS A 102 10.73 2.89 -14.43
C HIS A 102 10.32 4.03 -15.36
N ARG A 103 10.14 3.74 -16.65
CA ARG A 103 9.68 4.71 -17.64
C ARG A 103 8.28 5.24 -17.27
N VAL A 104 7.33 4.34 -16.99
CA VAL A 104 5.96 4.74 -16.63
C VAL A 104 5.94 5.48 -15.29
N ARG A 105 6.68 5.02 -14.29
CA ARG A 105 6.80 5.71 -12.99
C ARG A 105 7.33 7.14 -13.18
N LYS A 106 8.35 7.31 -14.01
CA LYS A 106 8.88 8.64 -14.35
C LYS A 106 7.81 9.51 -15.03
N GLN A 107 7.07 8.98 -16.00
CA GLN A 107 5.99 9.72 -16.67
C GLN A 107 4.92 10.19 -15.68
N VAL A 108 4.52 9.33 -14.72
CA VAL A 108 3.56 9.69 -13.67
C VAL A 108 4.10 10.84 -12.80
N CYS A 109 5.34 10.74 -12.36
CA CYS A 109 5.97 11.78 -11.54
C CYS A 109 6.13 13.11 -12.30
N ASP A 110 6.60 13.06 -13.55
CA ASP A 110 6.78 14.25 -14.38
C ASP A 110 5.43 14.95 -14.63
N TYR A 111 4.38 14.18 -14.91
CA TYR A 111 3.04 14.73 -15.12
C TYR A 111 2.48 15.36 -13.84
N ALA A 112 2.57 14.65 -12.70
CA ALA A 112 2.16 15.18 -11.42
C ALA A 112 2.89 16.49 -11.08
N GLU A 113 4.20 16.57 -11.35
CA GLU A 113 4.98 17.80 -11.15
C GLU A 113 4.54 18.91 -12.10
N SER A 114 4.22 18.60 -13.36
CA SER A 114 3.74 19.60 -14.32
C SER A 114 2.38 20.21 -13.91
N VAL A 115 1.51 19.41 -13.30
CA VAL A 115 0.25 19.89 -12.73
C VAL A 115 0.52 20.73 -11.48
N ARG A 116 1.32 20.23 -10.56
CA ARG A 116 1.66 20.89 -9.29
C ARG A 116 2.35 22.25 -9.49
N SER A 117 3.28 22.33 -10.44
CA SER A 117 3.97 23.60 -10.79
C SER A 117 3.08 24.57 -11.57
N GLY A 118 1.97 24.09 -12.15
CA GLY A 118 1.09 24.86 -13.03
C GLY A 118 1.63 25.00 -14.45
N GLN A 119 2.55 24.13 -14.87
CA GLN A 119 2.95 24.01 -16.27
C GLN A 119 1.80 23.42 -17.11
N THR A 120 1.11 22.42 -16.56
CA THR A 120 -0.15 21.93 -17.11
C THR A 120 -1.31 22.73 -16.53
N VAL A 121 -2.14 23.27 -17.42
CA VAL A 121 -3.28 24.14 -17.06
C VAL A 121 -4.59 23.57 -17.59
N GLY A 122 -5.70 24.04 -17.02
CA GLY A 122 -7.05 23.69 -17.47
C GLY A 122 -7.42 24.34 -18.81
N ALA A 123 -8.62 24.05 -19.30
CA ALA A 123 -9.15 24.60 -20.56
C ALA A 123 -9.27 26.14 -20.55
N THR A 124 -9.40 26.73 -19.38
CA THR A 124 -9.44 28.20 -19.18
C THR A 124 -8.05 28.85 -19.10
N GLY A 125 -6.97 28.07 -19.14
CA GLY A 125 -5.60 28.54 -18.94
C GLY A 125 -5.20 28.76 -17.48
N LYS A 126 -6.07 28.43 -16.53
CA LYS A 126 -5.78 28.49 -15.09
C LYS A 126 -5.10 27.22 -14.59
N LYS A 127 -4.34 27.35 -13.52
CA LYS A 127 -3.70 26.20 -12.83
C LYS A 127 -4.77 25.35 -12.13
N PHE A 128 -4.54 24.05 -12.10
CA PHE A 128 -5.33 23.17 -11.27
C PHE A 128 -5.07 23.41 -9.79
N VAL A 129 -6.14 23.60 -9.03
CA VAL A 129 -6.10 23.77 -7.56
C VAL A 129 -6.74 22.60 -6.83
N SER A 130 -7.49 21.78 -7.53
CA SER A 130 -8.17 20.58 -7.00
C SER A 130 -7.99 19.40 -7.92
N VAL A 131 -7.88 18.21 -7.33
CA VAL A 131 -7.95 16.91 -8.01
C VAL A 131 -8.98 16.05 -7.29
N ILE A 132 -9.82 15.36 -8.05
CA ILE A 132 -10.85 14.49 -7.50
C ILE A 132 -10.52 13.03 -7.85
N ASN A 133 -10.27 12.23 -6.83
CA ASN A 133 -10.12 10.78 -6.96
C ASN A 133 -11.50 10.14 -6.87
N VAL A 134 -11.92 9.47 -7.93
CA VAL A 134 -13.20 8.73 -7.96
C VAL A 134 -12.90 7.26 -7.94
N GLY A 135 -13.29 6.55 -6.88
CA GLY A 135 -13.03 5.13 -6.76
C GLY A 135 -13.67 4.52 -5.52
N ILE A 136 -13.82 3.21 -5.52
CA ILE A 136 -14.39 2.43 -4.41
C ILE A 136 -13.38 1.34 -4.02
N GLY A 137 -13.30 1.03 -2.73
CA GLY A 137 -12.42 0.00 -2.18
C GLY A 137 -10.94 0.30 -2.44
N GLY A 138 -10.22 -0.57 -3.16
CA GLY A 138 -8.79 -0.38 -3.43
C GLY A 138 -8.45 0.86 -4.25
N SER A 139 -9.38 1.37 -5.02
CA SER A 139 -9.22 2.60 -5.80
C SER A 139 -9.40 3.88 -4.98
N ASP A 140 -9.90 3.77 -3.76
CA ASP A 140 -10.10 4.87 -2.81
C ASP A 140 -9.17 4.76 -1.60
N LEU A 141 -9.19 3.62 -0.91
CA LEU A 141 -8.53 3.43 0.38
C LEU A 141 -7.01 3.66 0.33
N GLY A 142 -6.34 3.23 -0.74
CA GLY A 142 -4.90 3.45 -0.91
C GLY A 142 -4.55 4.93 -1.10
N PRO A 143 -5.17 5.62 -2.08
CA PRO A 143 -4.97 7.06 -2.29
C PRO A 143 -5.27 7.91 -1.06
N ILE A 144 -6.41 7.71 -0.39
CA ILE A 144 -6.77 8.49 0.81
C ILE A 144 -5.82 8.22 1.98
N LEU A 145 -5.41 6.95 2.18
CA LEU A 145 -4.44 6.59 3.21
C LEU A 145 -3.13 7.38 3.05
N VAL A 146 -2.58 7.41 1.82
CA VAL A 146 -1.33 8.13 1.55
C VAL A 146 -1.51 9.64 1.72
N TYR A 147 -2.63 10.19 1.24
CA TYR A 147 -2.93 11.61 1.38
C TYR A 147 -3.03 12.02 2.86
N GLU A 148 -3.83 11.31 3.66
CA GLU A 148 -4.01 11.60 5.08
C GLU A 148 -2.73 11.40 5.90
N ALA A 149 -1.95 10.37 5.59
CA ALA A 149 -0.69 10.09 6.30
C ALA A 149 0.39 11.16 6.05
N LEU A 150 0.40 11.78 4.87
CA LEU A 150 1.42 12.76 4.48
C LEU A 150 0.97 14.21 4.66
N SER A 151 -0.35 14.50 4.65
CA SER A 151 -0.89 15.86 4.71
C SER A 151 -0.40 16.70 5.90
N PRO A 152 -0.15 16.14 7.11
CA PRO A 152 0.39 16.92 8.23
C PRO A 152 1.83 17.43 8.00
N SER A 153 2.54 16.85 7.03
CA SER A 153 3.96 17.13 6.77
C SER A 153 4.20 18.17 5.69
N TYR A 154 3.15 18.60 4.96
CA TYR A 154 3.28 19.59 3.88
C TYR A 154 1.93 20.27 3.56
N GLU A 155 2.00 21.49 3.01
CA GLU A 155 0.83 22.15 2.41
C GLU A 155 0.74 21.77 0.93
N PRO A 156 -0.35 21.13 0.48
CA PRO A 156 -0.48 20.71 -0.90
C PRO A 156 -0.72 21.90 -1.82
N ALA A 157 0.01 21.97 -2.94
CA ALA A 157 -0.23 22.96 -3.99
C ALA A 157 -1.55 22.71 -4.76
N VAL A 158 -2.02 21.47 -4.71
CA VAL A 158 -3.28 21.00 -5.30
C VAL A 158 -4.01 20.19 -4.23
N GLN A 159 -5.23 20.56 -3.88
CA GLN A 159 -6.05 19.82 -2.93
C GLN A 159 -6.60 18.53 -3.54
N ALA A 160 -6.49 17.42 -2.83
CA ALA A 160 -7.12 16.17 -3.23
C ALA A 160 -8.49 16.00 -2.53
N HIS A 161 -9.47 15.62 -3.32
CA HIS A 161 -10.81 15.28 -2.87
C HIS A 161 -11.10 13.83 -3.26
N PHE A 162 -11.97 13.15 -2.51
CA PHE A 162 -12.25 11.73 -2.69
C PHE A 162 -13.74 11.52 -2.82
N VAL A 163 -14.15 10.76 -3.84
CA VAL A 163 -15.54 10.32 -4.08
C VAL A 163 -15.53 8.80 -4.07
N SER A 164 -16.04 8.20 -3.02
CA SER A 164 -15.98 6.76 -2.78
C SER A 164 -17.35 6.08 -2.74
N ASN A 165 -18.43 6.84 -2.96
CA ASN A 165 -19.77 6.32 -2.92
C ASN A 165 -20.49 6.55 -4.26
N ILE A 166 -21.34 5.57 -4.66
CA ILE A 166 -22.21 5.69 -5.83
C ILE A 166 -23.36 6.69 -5.63
N ASP A 167 -23.66 7.07 -4.38
CA ASP A 167 -24.71 8.03 -4.09
C ASP A 167 -24.37 9.41 -4.68
N PRO A 168 -25.26 10.02 -5.47
CA PRO A 168 -25.04 11.34 -6.06
C PRO A 168 -24.77 12.46 -5.05
N SER A 169 -25.17 12.28 -3.79
CA SER A 169 -24.89 13.25 -2.71
C SER A 169 -23.39 13.36 -2.42
N ASP A 170 -22.65 12.27 -2.53
CA ASP A 170 -21.20 12.23 -2.27
C ASP A 170 -20.45 13.12 -3.30
N VAL A 171 -20.65 12.86 -4.59
CA VAL A 171 -20.02 13.68 -5.63
C VAL A 171 -20.46 15.13 -5.59
N ARG A 172 -21.72 15.41 -5.25
CA ARG A 172 -22.22 16.80 -5.11
C ARG A 172 -21.54 17.54 -3.97
N ALA A 173 -21.33 16.88 -2.83
CA ALA A 173 -20.64 17.46 -1.68
C ALA A 173 -19.18 17.80 -2.02
N VAL A 174 -18.50 16.96 -2.78
CA VAL A 174 -17.14 17.21 -3.25
C VAL A 174 -17.11 18.36 -4.28
N LEU A 175 -17.97 18.32 -5.29
CA LEU A 175 -18.01 19.36 -6.32
C LEU A 175 -18.34 20.75 -5.76
N ALA A 176 -19.12 20.81 -4.67
CA ALA A 176 -19.42 22.09 -3.99
C ALA A 176 -18.18 22.74 -3.33
N GLN A 177 -17.10 21.97 -3.15
CA GLN A 177 -15.83 22.47 -2.57
C GLN A 177 -14.79 22.81 -3.66
N CYS A 178 -15.07 22.47 -4.91
CA CYS A 178 -14.15 22.66 -6.03
C CYS A 178 -14.55 23.86 -6.88
N ASP A 179 -13.57 24.64 -7.33
CA ASP A 179 -13.77 25.63 -8.39
C ASP A 179 -13.61 24.93 -9.75
N PRO A 180 -14.64 24.93 -10.62
CA PRO A 180 -14.57 24.26 -11.92
C PRO A 180 -13.72 25.03 -12.96
N GLU A 181 -13.29 26.25 -12.65
CA GLU A 181 -12.41 27.08 -13.46
C GLU A 181 -10.95 26.82 -13.03
#